data_71e3695fc295f55042ea7371c3fc3e0c
#
_entry.id   71e3695fc295f55042ea7371c3fc3e0c
#
_cell.length_a   1.000
_cell.length_b   1.000
_cell.length_c   1.000
_cell.angle_alpha   90.00
_cell.angle_beta   90.00
_cell.angle_gamma   90.00
#
_symmetry.space_group_name_H-M   'P 1'
#
loop_
_entity.id
_entity.type
_entity.pdbx_description
1 polymer ?
#
loop_
_entity_poly.entity_id
_entity_poly.type
_entity_poly.pdbx_seq_one_letter_code
_entity_poly.pdbx_strand_id
1 'polypeptide(L)'
;LHAQLNLLKDAGVDNVAIEASSHGLDQYRIDNINISAAAFTNMSRDHLDYHKTMEEYFKAKARLFKEILPKDGLVVLGIDTIEKKYLKQITDNNKHNIITIGRSESDLQILQLDNLWRHTALRLRVNNQEIDIKIPLIGEFQIHNALIAAATVTVDKHIGIIESLKTLETLKGVKGRLEFIGSNKYDAGIYVDYAHTPDALEFVLREMRKYTAKKLYLVFGAGGNRDIGKRYLMGQVAENFSDVIIVTDDNPRNEDPLKIRLDILMSTKNAIEIGNRYAAIKTAIDQLEEGDNLLVCGKGHEETQEINGKISHFSDHEVINEIYK
;
A
#
# COMPACT_ATOMS: atom_id res chain seq x y z
N LEU A 1 -19.73 -11.28 5.45
CA LEU A 1 -18.51 -12.08 5.43
C LEU A 1 -18.84 -13.58 5.49
N HIS A 2 -19.53 -14.13 6.53
CA HIS A 2 -19.83 -15.56 6.65
C HIS A 2 -20.59 -16.12 5.44
N ALA A 3 -21.61 -15.39 4.94
CA ALA A 3 -22.33 -15.78 3.72
C ALA A 3 -21.41 -15.81 2.48
N GLN A 4 -20.49 -14.85 2.37
CA GLN A 4 -19.50 -14.83 1.27
C GLN A 4 -18.54 -16.01 1.36
N LEU A 5 -18.07 -16.37 2.56
CA LEU A 5 -17.19 -17.52 2.76
C LEU A 5 -17.89 -18.84 2.37
N ASN A 6 -19.18 -18.97 2.69
CA ASN A 6 -19.98 -20.12 2.24
C ASN A 6 -20.07 -20.18 0.72
N LEU A 7 -20.33 -19.06 0.04
CA LEU A 7 -20.38 -19.00 -1.41
C LEU A 7 -19.02 -19.39 -2.05
N LEU A 8 -17.90 -18.90 -1.47
CA LEU A 8 -16.55 -19.25 -1.93
C LEU A 8 -16.29 -20.75 -1.76
N LYS A 9 -16.66 -21.33 -0.62
CA LYS A 9 -16.58 -22.77 -0.38
C LYS A 9 -17.38 -23.57 -1.40
N ASP A 10 -18.62 -23.17 -1.66
CA ASP A 10 -19.50 -23.84 -2.62
C ASP A 10 -18.95 -23.71 -4.06
N ALA A 11 -18.19 -22.64 -4.34
CA ALA A 11 -17.46 -22.44 -5.61
C ALA A 11 -16.13 -23.22 -5.70
N GLY A 12 -15.77 -24.01 -4.67
CA GLY A 12 -14.54 -24.83 -4.66
C GLY A 12 -13.26 -24.03 -4.35
N VAL A 13 -13.38 -22.90 -3.64
CA VAL A 13 -12.22 -22.11 -3.20
C VAL A 13 -11.63 -22.72 -1.94
N ASP A 14 -10.38 -23.17 -2.00
CA ASP A 14 -9.68 -23.83 -0.89
C ASP A 14 -9.00 -22.85 0.06
N ASN A 15 -8.54 -21.71 -0.41
CA ASN A 15 -7.79 -20.75 0.39
C ASN A 15 -8.36 -19.33 0.24
N VAL A 16 -8.49 -18.61 1.36
CA VAL A 16 -9.01 -17.24 1.40
C VAL A 16 -8.08 -16.37 2.24
N ALA A 17 -7.64 -15.25 1.68
CA ALA A 17 -6.95 -14.19 2.42
C ALA A 17 -7.95 -13.08 2.78
N ILE A 18 -7.96 -12.66 4.06
CA ILE A 18 -8.90 -11.66 4.59
C ILE A 18 -8.13 -10.54 5.25
N GLU A 19 -8.45 -9.31 4.93
CA GLU A 19 -8.00 -8.16 5.69
C GLU A 19 -8.83 -8.03 6.98
N ALA A 20 -8.16 -8.19 8.13
CA ALA A 20 -8.76 -8.09 9.45
C ALA A 20 -8.61 -6.66 10.01
N SER A 21 -9.55 -5.78 9.70
CA SER A 21 -9.54 -4.41 10.24
C SER A 21 -9.75 -4.40 11.76
N SER A 22 -9.16 -3.42 12.46
CA SER A 22 -9.33 -3.26 13.91
C SER A 22 -10.81 -3.11 14.32
N HIS A 23 -11.61 -2.39 13.53
CA HIS A 23 -13.05 -2.27 13.71
C HIS A 23 -13.75 -3.65 13.57
N GLY A 24 -13.36 -4.41 12.54
CA GLY A 24 -13.93 -5.75 12.31
C GLY A 24 -13.63 -6.72 13.44
N LEU A 25 -12.42 -6.63 14.01
CA LEU A 25 -12.00 -7.38 15.17
C LEU A 25 -12.74 -6.95 16.44
N ASP A 26 -12.82 -5.66 16.72
CA ASP A 26 -13.52 -5.10 17.88
C ASP A 26 -15.02 -5.39 17.84
N GLN A 27 -15.61 -5.40 16.65
CA GLN A 27 -17.03 -5.70 16.41
C GLN A 27 -17.32 -7.19 16.19
N TYR A 28 -16.37 -8.08 16.46
CA TYR A 28 -16.55 -9.54 16.39
C TYR A 28 -16.97 -10.08 15.00
N ARG A 29 -16.64 -9.34 13.92
CA ARG A 29 -17.08 -9.68 12.55
C ARG A 29 -16.42 -10.92 11.96
N ILE A 30 -15.27 -11.33 12.49
CA ILE A 30 -14.51 -12.50 12.03
C ILE A 30 -14.50 -13.63 13.06
N ASP A 31 -15.24 -13.49 14.14
CA ASP A 31 -15.38 -14.54 15.14
C ASP A 31 -16.03 -15.80 14.53
N ASN A 32 -15.68 -16.96 15.05
CA ASN A 32 -16.12 -18.27 14.54
C ASN A 32 -15.69 -18.62 13.10
N ILE A 33 -14.72 -17.89 12.54
CA ILE A 33 -14.02 -18.32 11.32
C ILE A 33 -12.81 -19.14 11.74
N ASN A 34 -12.64 -20.31 11.13
CA ASN A 34 -11.45 -21.12 11.35
C ASN A 34 -10.27 -20.54 10.57
N ILE A 35 -9.39 -19.80 11.28
CA ILE A 35 -8.23 -19.13 10.72
C ILE A 35 -7.00 -20.02 10.93
N SER A 36 -6.24 -20.30 9.87
CA SER A 36 -5.04 -21.12 9.92
C SER A 36 -3.77 -20.31 10.15
N ALA A 37 -3.74 -19.07 9.66
CA ALA A 37 -2.61 -18.15 9.80
C ALA A 37 -3.08 -16.72 10.04
N ALA A 38 -2.29 -15.95 10.78
CA ALA A 38 -2.51 -14.52 10.98
C ALA A 38 -1.18 -13.75 10.86
N ALA A 39 -1.22 -12.63 10.14
CA ALA A 39 -0.06 -11.76 9.97
C ALA A 39 -0.30 -10.38 10.59
N PHE A 40 0.73 -9.83 11.23
CA PHE A 40 0.75 -8.45 11.69
C PHE A 40 1.78 -7.66 10.88
N THR A 41 1.30 -6.79 9.99
CA THR A 41 2.15 -6.09 9.03
C THR A 41 2.84 -4.88 9.64
N ASN A 42 2.08 -3.99 10.25
CA ASN A 42 2.59 -2.78 10.90
C ASN A 42 1.56 -2.19 11.85
N MET A 43 2.00 -1.22 12.65
CA MET A 43 1.14 -0.40 13.48
C MET A 43 1.60 1.05 13.45
N SER A 44 0.81 1.90 12.83
CA SER A 44 0.97 3.36 12.81
C SER A 44 -0.24 4.03 13.45
N ARG A 45 -0.13 5.33 13.72
CA ARG A 45 -1.24 6.11 14.28
C ARG A 45 -2.38 6.20 13.27
N ASP A 46 -3.47 5.49 13.55
CA ASP A 46 -4.69 5.49 12.73
C ASP A 46 -5.90 5.11 13.60
N HIS A 47 -7.12 5.37 13.11
CA HIS A 47 -8.38 4.98 13.74
C HIS A 47 -8.56 5.43 15.21
N LEU A 48 -7.89 6.52 15.65
CA LEU A 48 -8.02 7.04 17.01
C LEU A 48 -9.33 7.80 17.23
N ASP A 49 -10.05 8.15 16.19
CA ASP A 49 -11.44 8.60 16.25
C ASP A 49 -12.37 7.53 16.84
N TYR A 50 -12.08 6.26 16.55
CA TYR A 50 -12.81 5.11 17.06
C TYR A 50 -12.20 4.53 18.36
N HIS A 51 -10.92 4.18 18.33
CA HIS A 51 -10.25 3.45 19.43
C HIS A 51 -9.74 4.34 20.58
N LYS A 52 -9.78 5.68 20.44
CA LYS A 52 -9.35 6.70 21.42
C LYS A 52 -7.84 6.69 21.70
N THR A 53 -7.21 5.52 21.92
CA THR A 53 -5.78 5.37 22.23
C THR A 53 -5.10 4.31 21.36
N MET A 54 -3.78 4.40 21.25
CA MET A 54 -2.98 3.38 20.54
C MET A 54 -3.06 2.01 21.22
N GLU A 55 -3.19 1.99 22.54
CA GLU A 55 -3.34 0.78 23.35
C GLU A 55 -4.67 0.07 23.05
N GLU A 56 -5.77 0.80 22.96
CA GLU A 56 -7.09 0.24 22.59
C GLU A 56 -7.07 -0.24 21.13
N TYR A 57 -6.46 0.52 20.23
CA TYR A 57 -6.27 0.12 18.84
C TYR A 57 -5.46 -1.17 18.73
N PHE A 58 -4.34 -1.28 19.46
CA PHE A 58 -3.56 -2.51 19.52
C PHE A 58 -4.36 -3.67 20.14
N LYS A 59 -5.07 -3.43 21.26
CA LYS A 59 -5.89 -4.45 21.92
C LYS A 59 -6.91 -5.06 20.96
N ALA A 60 -7.58 -4.24 20.16
CA ALA A 60 -8.51 -4.71 19.14
C ALA A 60 -7.82 -5.62 18.09
N LYS A 61 -6.66 -5.19 17.57
CA LYS A 61 -5.86 -6.01 16.63
C LYS A 61 -5.32 -7.30 17.27
N ALA A 62 -4.89 -7.23 18.53
CA ALA A 62 -4.33 -8.37 19.25
C ALA A 62 -5.33 -9.52 19.48
N ARG A 63 -6.65 -9.24 19.44
CA ARG A 63 -7.70 -10.28 19.52
C ARG A 63 -7.50 -11.37 18.47
N LEU A 64 -7.05 -11.00 17.25
CA LEU A 64 -6.80 -11.97 16.19
C LEU A 64 -5.85 -13.09 16.65
N PHE A 65 -4.81 -12.74 17.37
CA PHE A 65 -3.74 -13.65 17.82
C PHE A 65 -4.05 -14.33 19.15
N LYS A 66 -4.79 -13.65 20.03
CA LYS A 66 -5.04 -14.11 21.41
C LYS A 66 -6.32 -14.93 21.55
N GLU A 67 -7.33 -14.61 20.75
CA GLU A 67 -8.68 -15.14 20.94
C GLU A 67 -9.19 -15.95 19.74
N ILE A 68 -8.81 -15.54 18.51
CA ILE A 68 -9.42 -16.07 17.29
C ILE A 68 -8.55 -17.15 16.64
N LEU A 69 -7.24 -16.88 16.50
CA LEU A 69 -6.31 -17.85 15.91
C LEU A 69 -6.15 -19.07 16.82
N PRO A 70 -6.31 -20.31 16.31
CA PRO A 70 -6.06 -21.53 17.08
C PRO A 70 -4.61 -21.60 17.59
N LYS A 71 -4.38 -22.29 18.72
CA LYS A 71 -3.07 -22.34 19.40
C LYS A 71 -1.95 -22.94 18.54
N ASP A 72 -2.26 -23.73 17.56
CA ASP A 72 -1.33 -24.33 16.58
C ASP A 72 -1.26 -23.53 15.27
N GLY A 73 -1.98 -22.42 15.18
CA GLY A 73 -1.98 -21.53 14.03
C GLY A 73 -0.63 -20.85 13.79
N LEU A 74 -0.40 -20.41 12.56
CA LEU A 74 0.79 -19.69 12.16
C LEU A 74 0.62 -18.19 12.44
N VAL A 75 1.61 -17.58 13.12
CA VAL A 75 1.72 -16.13 13.31
C VAL A 75 2.91 -15.61 12.53
N VAL A 76 2.71 -14.59 11.68
CA VAL A 76 3.78 -13.91 10.96
C VAL A 76 3.89 -12.46 11.40
N LEU A 77 5.08 -12.03 11.81
CA LEU A 77 5.32 -10.71 12.41
C LEU A 77 6.43 -9.95 11.68
N GLY A 78 6.11 -8.74 11.18
CA GLY A 78 7.11 -7.77 10.73
C GLY A 78 7.70 -7.02 11.95
N ILE A 79 8.83 -7.47 12.47
CA ILE A 79 9.35 -6.97 13.76
C ILE A 79 9.94 -5.57 13.72
N ASP A 80 10.33 -5.06 12.55
CA ASP A 80 10.87 -3.71 12.39
C ASP A 80 9.76 -2.63 12.35
N THR A 81 8.52 -3.03 12.09
CA THR A 81 7.38 -2.13 11.88
C THR A 81 6.43 -2.07 13.07
N ILE A 82 6.73 -2.83 14.13
CA ILE A 82 5.89 -2.96 15.32
C ILE A 82 6.74 -2.67 16.56
N GLU A 83 6.24 -1.81 17.45
CA GLU A 83 6.93 -1.52 18.71
C GLU A 83 7.13 -2.81 19.54
N LYS A 84 8.31 -2.95 20.16
CA LYS A 84 8.68 -4.13 20.95
C LYS A 84 7.67 -4.47 22.06
N LYS A 85 7.02 -3.45 22.66
CA LYS A 85 5.99 -3.67 23.69
C LYS A 85 4.77 -4.43 23.16
N TYR A 86 4.40 -4.19 21.88
CA TYR A 86 3.27 -4.86 21.23
C TYR A 86 3.66 -6.24 20.73
N LEU A 87 4.86 -6.39 20.14
CA LEU A 87 5.40 -7.70 19.77
C LEU A 87 5.40 -8.66 20.95
N LYS A 88 5.96 -8.22 22.10
CA LYS A 88 5.98 -9.00 23.31
C LYS A 88 4.59 -9.46 23.76
N GLN A 89 3.58 -8.61 23.66
CA GLN A 89 2.21 -8.97 24.02
C GLN A 89 1.57 -10.01 23.07
N ILE A 90 2.05 -10.12 21.82
CA ILE A 90 1.61 -11.16 20.89
C ILE A 90 2.37 -12.47 21.13
N THR A 91 3.68 -12.39 21.42
CA THR A 91 4.55 -13.56 21.55
C THR A 91 4.54 -14.18 22.95
N ASP A 92 4.37 -13.38 24.01
CA ASP A 92 4.36 -13.87 25.39
C ASP A 92 3.17 -14.80 25.63
N ASN A 93 3.46 -15.99 26.19
CA ASN A 93 2.47 -17.03 26.50
C ASN A 93 1.73 -17.66 25.30
N ASN A 94 2.17 -17.39 24.08
CA ASN A 94 1.59 -18.00 22.89
C ASN A 94 2.27 -19.34 22.56
N LYS A 95 1.45 -20.34 22.23
CA LYS A 95 1.89 -21.66 21.73
C LYS A 95 1.84 -21.75 20.20
N HIS A 96 1.70 -20.60 19.53
CA HIS A 96 1.64 -20.54 18.08
C HIS A 96 3.02 -20.85 17.45
N ASN A 97 2.99 -21.31 16.21
CA ASN A 97 4.15 -21.29 15.35
C ASN A 97 4.37 -19.84 14.90
N ILE A 98 5.52 -19.25 15.23
CA ILE A 98 5.79 -17.84 14.94
C ILE A 98 6.92 -17.77 13.90
N ILE A 99 6.72 -16.98 12.86
CA ILE A 99 7.75 -16.57 11.90
C ILE A 99 7.92 -15.05 12.02
N THR A 100 9.14 -14.64 12.34
CA THR A 100 9.52 -13.23 12.43
C THR A 100 10.29 -12.78 11.18
N ILE A 101 10.03 -11.54 10.73
CA ILE A 101 10.65 -10.94 9.54
C ILE A 101 11.22 -9.58 9.93
N GLY A 102 12.49 -9.34 9.65
CA GLY A 102 13.12 -8.06 9.96
C GLY A 102 14.60 -7.97 9.59
N ARG A 103 15.21 -6.81 9.85
CA ARG A 103 16.65 -6.57 9.66
C ARG A 103 17.48 -7.05 10.85
N SER A 104 16.89 -7.03 12.05
CA SER A 104 17.49 -7.63 13.25
C SER A 104 17.37 -9.15 13.24
N GLU A 105 17.89 -9.82 14.27
CA GLU A 105 17.79 -11.27 14.41
C GLU A 105 16.31 -11.72 14.32
N SER A 106 16.02 -12.53 13.31
CA SER A 106 14.68 -12.99 12.95
C SER A 106 14.76 -14.28 12.13
N ASP A 107 13.65 -15.02 12.04
CA ASP A 107 13.58 -16.27 11.26
C ASP A 107 13.83 -16.03 9.77
N LEU A 108 13.33 -14.91 9.26
CA LEU A 108 13.59 -14.41 7.91
C LEU A 108 14.25 -13.03 8.03
N GLN A 109 15.60 -13.04 7.99
CA GLN A 109 16.39 -11.83 8.20
C GLN A 109 16.74 -11.15 6.88
N ILE A 110 16.44 -9.85 6.78
CA ILE A 110 16.84 -9.00 5.65
C ILE A 110 18.27 -8.54 5.90
N LEU A 111 19.24 -9.13 5.19
CA LEU A 111 20.65 -8.76 5.29
C LEU A 111 20.98 -7.54 4.47
N GLN A 112 20.43 -7.46 3.26
CA GLN A 112 20.63 -6.36 2.31
C GLN A 112 19.35 -6.10 1.52
N LEU A 113 19.06 -4.82 1.26
CA LEU A 113 17.96 -4.38 0.42
C LEU A 113 18.49 -3.23 -0.45
N ASP A 114 18.56 -3.47 -1.75
CA ASP A 114 19.01 -2.50 -2.73
C ASP A 114 17.85 -2.09 -3.62
N ASN A 115 17.55 -0.80 -3.58
CA ASN A 115 16.55 -0.19 -4.44
C ASN A 115 17.13 -0.01 -5.84
N LEU A 116 16.67 -0.82 -6.77
CA LEU A 116 17.03 -0.73 -8.18
C LEU A 116 15.84 -0.19 -8.96
N TRP A 117 16.13 0.36 -10.13
CA TRP A 117 15.07 0.86 -10.97
C TRP A 117 14.08 -0.26 -11.35
N ARG A 118 12.80 -0.09 -10.99
CA ARG A 118 11.68 -1.04 -11.21
C ARG A 118 11.70 -2.32 -10.38
N HIS A 119 12.69 -2.58 -9.57
CA HIS A 119 12.72 -3.76 -8.71
C HIS A 119 13.60 -3.54 -7.47
N THR A 120 13.43 -4.39 -6.50
CA THR A 120 14.26 -4.42 -5.31
C THR A 120 15.05 -5.72 -5.26
N ALA A 121 16.37 -5.62 -5.12
CA ALA A 121 17.22 -6.78 -4.87
C ALA A 121 17.37 -7.00 -3.35
N LEU A 122 17.21 -8.25 -2.93
CA LEU A 122 17.28 -8.64 -1.53
C LEU A 122 18.29 -9.75 -1.34
N ARG A 123 19.08 -9.65 -0.26
CA ARG A 123 19.76 -10.77 0.35
C ARG A 123 19.09 -11.09 1.66
N LEU A 124 18.63 -12.32 1.79
CA LEU A 124 17.89 -12.82 2.95
C LEU A 124 18.66 -13.98 3.59
N ARG A 125 18.53 -14.08 4.92
CA ARG A 125 18.94 -15.29 5.65
C ARG A 125 17.69 -15.98 6.18
N VAL A 126 17.53 -17.26 5.84
CA VAL A 126 16.43 -18.12 6.29
C VAL A 126 16.96 -19.53 6.53
N ASN A 127 16.62 -20.16 7.67
CA ASN A 127 17.12 -21.50 8.04
C ASN A 127 18.66 -21.63 7.93
N ASN A 128 19.41 -20.60 8.34
CA ASN A 128 20.88 -20.50 8.23
C ASN A 128 21.44 -20.54 6.78
N GLN A 129 20.60 -20.35 5.78
CA GLN A 129 21.00 -20.21 4.38
C GLN A 129 20.80 -18.77 3.91
N GLU A 130 21.74 -18.29 3.12
CA GLU A 130 21.58 -16.99 2.45
C GLU A 130 21.03 -17.22 1.03
N ILE A 131 20.05 -16.42 0.67
CA ILE A 131 19.43 -16.43 -0.66
C ILE A 131 19.35 -15.01 -1.20
N ASP A 132 19.62 -14.85 -2.49
CA ASP A 132 19.43 -13.61 -3.23
C ASP A 132 18.16 -13.75 -4.08
N ILE A 133 17.28 -12.76 -4.00
CA ILE A 133 16.06 -12.68 -4.81
C ILE A 133 15.86 -11.27 -5.37
N LYS A 134 15.20 -11.15 -6.52
CA LYS A 134 14.81 -9.87 -7.12
C LYS A 134 13.31 -9.78 -7.20
N ILE A 135 12.72 -8.86 -6.46
CA ILE A 135 11.26 -8.67 -6.44
C ILE A 135 10.92 -7.51 -7.38
N PRO A 136 10.03 -7.68 -8.36
CA PRO A 136 9.63 -6.63 -9.30
C PRO A 136 8.63 -5.64 -8.67
N LEU A 137 8.94 -5.20 -7.47
CA LEU A 137 8.23 -4.18 -6.71
C LEU A 137 9.22 -3.12 -6.24
N ILE A 138 8.75 -1.91 -6.08
CA ILE A 138 9.46 -0.79 -5.47
C ILE A 138 8.75 -0.37 -4.18
N GLY A 139 9.52 0.27 -3.26
CA GLY A 139 9.02 0.65 -1.94
C GLY A 139 9.24 -0.45 -0.89
N GLU A 140 10.01 -0.10 0.14
CA GLU A 140 10.40 -1.03 1.19
C GLU A 140 9.18 -1.67 1.88
N PHE A 141 8.08 -0.90 2.04
CA PHE A 141 6.84 -1.42 2.62
C PHE A 141 6.21 -2.54 1.78
N GLN A 142 6.29 -2.47 0.43
CA GLN A 142 5.80 -3.53 -0.44
C GLN A 142 6.64 -4.80 -0.30
N ILE A 143 7.95 -4.63 -0.14
CA ILE A 143 8.86 -5.75 0.10
C ILE A 143 8.53 -6.43 1.43
N HIS A 144 8.35 -5.67 2.52
CA HIS A 144 7.91 -6.24 3.80
C HIS A 144 6.58 -6.98 3.68
N ASN A 145 5.60 -6.40 2.99
CA ASN A 145 4.30 -7.05 2.75
C ASN A 145 4.44 -8.34 1.93
N ALA A 146 5.28 -8.35 0.89
CA ALA A 146 5.54 -9.52 0.07
C ALA A 146 6.21 -10.65 0.88
N LEU A 147 7.20 -10.32 1.71
CA LEU A 147 7.86 -11.29 2.59
C LEU A 147 6.89 -11.87 3.62
N ILE A 148 6.04 -11.03 4.22
CA ILE A 148 4.98 -11.47 5.14
C ILE A 148 3.99 -12.40 4.42
N ALA A 149 3.57 -12.07 3.21
CA ALA A 149 2.69 -12.93 2.42
C ALA A 149 3.35 -14.27 2.10
N ALA A 150 4.61 -14.27 1.66
CA ALA A 150 5.38 -15.48 1.38
C ALA A 150 5.54 -16.37 2.61
N ALA A 151 5.76 -15.78 3.80
CA ALA A 151 5.81 -16.53 5.04
C ALA A 151 4.42 -17.06 5.44
N THR A 152 3.35 -16.29 5.20
CA THR A 152 1.98 -16.69 5.60
C THR A 152 1.48 -17.91 4.83
N VAL A 153 1.80 -18.04 3.55
CA VAL A 153 1.35 -19.20 2.74
C VAL A 153 2.01 -20.52 3.16
N THR A 154 3.10 -20.48 3.92
CA THR A 154 3.75 -21.69 4.48
C THR A 154 2.93 -22.37 5.58
N VAL A 155 1.77 -21.82 5.94
CA VAL A 155 0.77 -22.52 6.78
C VAL A 155 0.34 -23.83 6.11
N ASP A 156 0.31 -23.87 4.79
CA ASP A 156 0.29 -25.11 4.04
C ASP A 156 1.69 -25.76 4.11
N LYS A 157 1.77 -26.83 4.87
CA LYS A 157 3.03 -27.55 5.14
C LYS A 157 3.67 -28.17 3.88
N HIS A 158 2.98 -28.19 2.76
CA HIS A 158 3.51 -28.62 1.47
C HIS A 158 4.34 -27.51 0.78
N ILE A 159 4.21 -26.26 1.24
CA ILE A 159 4.92 -25.10 0.67
C ILE A 159 6.13 -24.77 1.55
N GLY A 160 7.34 -24.98 1.01
CA GLY A 160 8.58 -24.59 1.66
C GLY A 160 8.81 -23.08 1.65
N ILE A 161 9.37 -22.52 2.74
CA ILE A 161 9.62 -21.06 2.82
C ILE A 161 10.54 -20.56 1.69
N ILE A 162 11.58 -21.30 1.33
CA ILE A 162 12.50 -20.90 0.25
C ILE A 162 11.78 -20.91 -1.11
N GLU A 163 10.94 -21.91 -1.35
CA GLU A 163 10.13 -22.01 -2.55
C GLU A 163 9.15 -20.83 -2.65
N SER A 164 8.43 -20.54 -1.56
CA SER A 164 7.53 -19.40 -1.47
C SER A 164 8.26 -18.07 -1.74
N LEU A 165 9.45 -17.86 -1.16
CA LEU A 165 10.23 -16.65 -1.39
C LEU A 165 10.67 -16.50 -2.86
N LYS A 166 11.03 -17.58 -3.53
CA LYS A 166 11.37 -17.53 -4.97
C LYS A 166 10.21 -17.15 -5.87
N THR A 167 8.96 -17.47 -5.49
CA THR A 167 7.79 -17.02 -6.27
C THR A 167 7.63 -15.51 -6.31
N LEU A 168 8.21 -14.79 -5.34
CA LEU A 168 8.19 -13.33 -5.32
C LEU A 168 8.90 -12.69 -6.53
N GLU A 169 9.81 -13.40 -7.19
CA GLU A 169 10.49 -12.91 -8.39
C GLU A 169 9.55 -12.75 -9.60
N THR A 170 8.37 -13.37 -9.55
CA THR A 170 7.33 -13.27 -10.59
C THR A 170 6.10 -12.48 -10.12
N LEU A 171 6.19 -11.86 -8.95
CA LEU A 171 5.06 -11.16 -8.33
C LEU A 171 4.65 -9.95 -9.16
N LYS A 172 3.37 -9.83 -9.43
CA LYS A 172 2.78 -8.59 -9.95
C LYS A 172 2.39 -7.68 -8.80
N GLY A 173 2.65 -6.39 -8.95
CA GLY A 173 2.22 -5.39 -7.97
C GLY A 173 0.71 -5.41 -7.73
N VAL A 174 0.28 -4.88 -6.59
CA VAL A 174 -1.14 -4.69 -6.30
C VAL A 174 -1.65 -3.47 -7.06
N LYS A 175 -2.76 -3.64 -7.81
CA LYS A 175 -3.35 -2.56 -8.61
C LYS A 175 -3.54 -1.28 -7.80
N GLY A 176 -2.94 -0.19 -8.25
CA GLY A 176 -3.01 1.12 -7.61
C GLY A 176 -2.29 1.24 -6.26
N ARG A 177 -1.27 0.43 -6.00
CA ARG A 177 -0.40 0.53 -4.81
C ARG A 177 1.05 0.67 -5.23
N LEU A 178 1.51 1.90 -5.45
CA LEU A 178 2.83 2.23 -6.02
C LEU A 178 3.14 1.33 -7.23
N GLU A 179 2.13 1.14 -8.05
CA GLU A 179 2.14 0.21 -9.16
C GLU A 179 2.87 0.81 -10.35
N PHE A 180 3.88 0.13 -10.86
CA PHE A 180 4.53 0.49 -12.11
C PHE A 180 3.62 0.14 -13.30
N ILE A 181 3.21 1.15 -14.08
CA ILE A 181 2.33 0.98 -15.23
C ILE A 181 3.13 0.86 -16.52
N GLY A 182 4.20 1.63 -16.63
CA GLY A 182 5.02 1.70 -17.83
C GLY A 182 6.04 2.80 -17.79
N SER A 183 6.68 3.06 -18.91
CA SER A 183 7.62 4.18 -19.07
C SER A 183 7.40 4.87 -20.41
N ASN A 184 7.74 6.15 -20.47
CA ASN A 184 7.70 6.89 -21.72
C ASN A 184 8.92 6.55 -22.62
N LYS A 185 9.03 7.22 -23.77
CA LYS A 185 10.13 7.01 -24.74
C LYS A 185 11.54 7.32 -24.20
N TYR A 186 11.66 8.02 -23.10
CA TYR A 186 12.93 8.33 -22.41
C TYR A 186 13.18 7.40 -21.22
N ASP A 187 12.39 6.33 -21.10
CA ASP A 187 12.45 5.36 -20.01
C ASP A 187 12.14 5.93 -18.61
N ALA A 188 11.49 7.10 -18.55
CA ALA A 188 10.96 7.66 -17.31
C ALA A 188 9.78 6.83 -16.80
N GLY A 189 9.83 6.41 -15.53
CA GLY A 189 8.84 5.52 -14.94
C GLY A 189 7.52 6.21 -14.59
N ILE A 190 6.39 5.53 -14.83
CA ILE A 190 5.05 6.02 -14.53
C ILE A 190 4.40 5.05 -13.54
N TYR A 191 3.96 5.61 -12.40
CA TYR A 191 3.41 4.86 -11.27
C TYR A 191 2.04 5.37 -10.87
N VAL A 192 1.19 4.47 -10.36
CA VAL A 192 -0.14 4.80 -9.84
C VAL A 192 -0.24 4.37 -8.38
N ASP A 193 -0.77 5.24 -7.52
CA ASP A 193 -1.01 4.97 -6.10
C ASP A 193 -2.36 5.48 -5.61
N TYR A 194 -2.90 4.84 -4.59
CA TYR A 194 -4.16 5.20 -3.96
C TYR A 194 -4.03 6.31 -2.91
N ALA A 195 -2.84 6.81 -2.61
CA ALA A 195 -2.60 7.84 -1.60
C ALA A 195 -3.51 9.05 -1.81
N HIS A 196 -4.41 9.28 -0.86
CA HIS A 196 -5.45 10.32 -0.89
C HIS A 196 -5.59 11.06 0.46
N THR A 197 -4.62 10.88 1.35
CA THR A 197 -4.46 11.61 2.63
C THR A 197 -3.07 12.22 2.70
N PRO A 198 -2.84 13.28 3.52
CA PRO A 198 -1.52 13.90 3.65
C PRO A 198 -0.42 12.90 4.03
N ASP A 199 -0.66 12.07 5.05
CA ASP A 199 0.33 11.10 5.53
C ASP A 199 0.66 10.03 4.48
N ALA A 200 -0.36 9.52 3.77
CA ALA A 200 -0.16 8.54 2.71
C ALA A 200 0.59 9.15 1.52
N LEU A 201 0.28 10.40 1.15
CA LEU A 201 0.94 11.11 0.07
C LEU A 201 2.42 11.39 0.42
N GLU A 202 2.71 11.87 1.63
CA GLU A 202 4.06 12.06 2.11
C GLU A 202 4.85 10.75 2.06
N PHE A 203 4.25 9.68 2.58
CA PHE A 203 4.88 8.38 2.62
C PHE A 203 5.25 7.88 1.22
N VAL A 204 4.32 7.88 0.27
CA VAL A 204 4.57 7.38 -1.08
C VAL A 204 5.55 8.26 -1.86
N LEU A 205 5.54 9.59 -1.66
CA LEU A 205 6.50 10.51 -2.27
C LEU A 205 7.92 10.29 -1.75
N ARG A 206 8.08 10.10 -0.43
CA ARG A 206 9.39 9.76 0.18
C ARG A 206 9.92 8.43 -0.34
N GLU A 207 9.06 7.42 -0.47
CA GLU A 207 9.45 6.15 -1.07
C GLU A 207 9.85 6.32 -2.54
N MET A 208 9.04 7.01 -3.33
CA MET A 208 9.30 7.20 -4.76
C MET A 208 10.59 8.00 -5.02
N ARG A 209 10.93 8.94 -4.14
CA ARG A 209 12.17 9.72 -4.23
C ARG A 209 13.43 8.84 -4.23
N LYS A 210 13.41 7.71 -3.53
CA LYS A 210 14.56 6.78 -3.47
C LYS A 210 14.88 6.14 -4.83
N TYR A 211 13.92 6.14 -5.76
CA TYR A 211 14.01 5.56 -7.10
C TYR A 211 14.05 6.62 -8.21
N THR A 212 14.04 7.90 -7.85
CA THR A 212 13.99 9.01 -8.81
C THR A 212 15.35 9.72 -8.87
N ALA A 213 16.01 9.63 -10.02
CA ALA A 213 17.35 10.21 -10.19
C ALA A 213 17.32 11.74 -10.43
N LYS A 214 16.26 12.25 -11.07
CA LYS A 214 16.09 13.67 -11.36
C LYS A 214 14.81 14.21 -10.75
N LYS A 215 13.79 14.50 -11.54
CA LYS A 215 12.55 15.12 -11.07
C LYS A 215 11.47 14.08 -10.75
N LEU A 216 10.81 14.29 -9.62
CA LEU A 216 9.60 13.58 -9.26
C LEU A 216 8.39 14.44 -9.61
N TYR A 217 7.63 13.98 -10.60
CA TYR A 217 6.35 14.56 -10.99
C TYR A 217 5.23 13.95 -10.16
N LEU A 218 4.30 14.79 -9.73
CA LEU A 218 3.10 14.38 -9.00
C LEU A 218 1.84 14.92 -9.70
N VAL A 219 0.93 14.01 -10.03
CA VAL A 219 -0.44 14.33 -10.45
C VAL A 219 -1.39 13.85 -9.37
N PHE A 220 -2.17 14.75 -8.76
CA PHE A 220 -3.12 14.38 -7.70
C PHE A 220 -4.27 15.36 -7.58
N GLY A 221 -5.31 14.94 -6.87
CA GLY A 221 -6.45 15.75 -6.48
C GLY A 221 -7.01 15.31 -5.13
N ALA A 222 -8.14 15.90 -4.75
CA ALA A 222 -8.86 15.53 -3.54
C ALA A 222 -10.34 15.32 -3.81
N GLY A 223 -10.96 14.39 -3.08
CA GLY A 223 -12.40 14.14 -3.18
C GLY A 223 -13.23 15.24 -2.52
N GLY A 224 -14.37 15.56 -3.15
CA GLY A 224 -15.40 16.40 -2.57
C GLY A 224 -16.25 15.67 -1.53
N ASN A 225 -17.03 16.41 -0.74
CA ASN A 225 -17.87 15.91 0.36
C ASN A 225 -17.07 15.04 1.36
N ARG A 226 -15.83 15.44 1.63
CA ARG A 226 -14.87 14.80 2.54
C ARG A 226 -14.21 15.88 3.39
N ASP A 227 -13.22 15.47 4.20
CA ASP A 227 -12.41 16.38 5.00
C ASP A 227 -11.75 17.47 4.14
N ILE A 228 -12.19 18.73 4.33
CA ILE A 228 -11.67 19.90 3.60
C ILE A 228 -10.26 20.24 4.12
N GLY A 229 -9.99 20.04 5.40
CA GLY A 229 -8.71 20.39 6.03
C GLY A 229 -7.51 19.66 5.42
N LYS A 230 -7.71 18.45 4.91
CA LYS A 230 -6.65 17.69 4.28
C LYS A 230 -6.14 18.30 2.96
N ARG A 231 -6.94 19.12 2.25
CA ARG A 231 -6.58 19.68 0.93
C ARG A 231 -5.34 20.55 1.01
N TYR A 232 -5.34 21.49 1.95
CA TYR A 232 -4.21 22.37 2.22
C TYR A 232 -2.96 21.56 2.64
N LEU A 233 -3.13 20.58 3.52
CA LEU A 233 -2.03 19.72 4.00
C LEU A 233 -1.45 18.86 2.86
N MET A 234 -2.29 18.32 1.98
CA MET A 234 -1.83 17.58 0.79
C MET A 234 -1.02 18.46 -0.16
N GLY A 235 -1.43 19.71 -0.36
CA GLY A 235 -0.65 20.68 -1.12
C GLY A 235 0.71 20.99 -0.49
N GLN A 236 0.78 21.15 0.84
CA GLN A 236 2.06 21.32 1.55
C GLN A 236 2.98 20.11 1.39
N VAL A 237 2.44 18.90 1.48
CA VAL A 237 3.20 17.66 1.26
C VAL A 237 3.73 17.61 -0.17
N ALA A 238 2.88 17.91 -1.16
CA ALA A 238 3.29 17.95 -2.56
C ALA A 238 4.46 18.94 -2.79
N GLU A 239 4.35 20.16 -2.25
CA GLU A 239 5.38 21.19 -2.34
C GLU A 239 6.73 20.77 -1.73
N ASN A 240 6.69 20.01 -0.63
CA ASN A 240 7.90 19.59 0.08
C ASN A 240 8.60 18.37 -0.52
N PHE A 241 7.88 17.49 -1.24
CA PHE A 241 8.41 16.17 -1.60
C PHE A 241 8.39 15.87 -3.10
N SER A 242 7.85 16.75 -3.95
CA SER A 242 7.89 16.61 -5.41
C SER A 242 8.49 17.85 -6.08
N ASP A 243 8.99 17.70 -7.32
CA ASP A 243 9.64 18.78 -8.06
C ASP A 243 8.66 19.46 -9.02
N VAL A 244 7.70 18.71 -9.55
CA VAL A 244 6.66 19.22 -10.45
C VAL A 244 5.31 18.73 -9.96
N ILE A 245 4.39 19.65 -9.72
CA ILE A 245 3.07 19.39 -9.15
C ILE A 245 2.01 19.76 -10.17
N ILE A 246 1.11 18.82 -10.45
CA ILE A 246 -0.10 19.06 -11.24
C ILE A 246 -1.32 18.72 -10.38
N VAL A 247 -2.12 19.72 -10.05
CA VAL A 247 -3.36 19.57 -9.29
C VAL A 247 -4.53 19.39 -10.27
N THR A 248 -5.29 18.30 -10.06
CA THR A 248 -6.39 17.91 -10.96
C THR A 248 -7.62 17.45 -10.18
N ASP A 249 -8.70 17.11 -10.89
CA ASP A 249 -9.90 16.53 -10.29
C ASP A 249 -9.67 15.06 -9.89
N ASP A 250 -10.18 14.70 -8.72
CA ASP A 250 -10.37 13.32 -8.28
C ASP A 250 -11.84 12.91 -8.44
N ASN A 251 -12.60 12.83 -7.36
CA ASN A 251 -14.05 12.67 -7.32
C ASN A 251 -14.68 13.92 -6.69
N PRO A 252 -14.98 14.99 -7.45
CA PRO A 252 -15.55 16.22 -6.88
C PRO A 252 -16.91 16.03 -6.21
N ARG A 253 -17.64 14.99 -6.58
CA ARG A 253 -19.01 14.72 -6.13
C ARG A 253 -19.92 15.92 -6.34
N ASN A 254 -20.51 16.47 -5.27
CA ASN A 254 -21.43 17.62 -5.34
C ASN A 254 -20.74 18.97 -5.04
N GLU A 255 -19.42 19.01 -4.87
CA GLU A 255 -18.67 20.24 -4.69
C GLU A 255 -18.17 20.80 -6.03
N ASP A 256 -17.96 22.11 -6.06
CA ASP A 256 -17.30 22.77 -7.20
C ASP A 256 -15.85 22.24 -7.35
N PRO A 257 -15.52 21.57 -8.47
CA PRO A 257 -14.18 21.04 -8.68
C PRO A 257 -13.08 22.08 -8.60
N LEU A 258 -13.33 23.29 -9.12
CA LEU A 258 -12.36 24.39 -9.08
C LEU A 258 -12.05 24.80 -7.64
N LYS A 259 -13.06 24.87 -6.77
CA LYS A 259 -12.85 25.20 -5.36
C LYS A 259 -11.94 24.17 -4.66
N ILE A 260 -12.15 22.88 -4.93
CA ILE A 260 -11.31 21.81 -4.36
C ILE A 260 -9.85 22.01 -4.79
N ARG A 261 -9.60 22.28 -6.07
CA ARG A 261 -8.23 22.50 -6.58
C ARG A 261 -7.61 23.75 -5.98
N LEU A 262 -8.36 24.86 -5.87
CA LEU A 262 -7.89 26.10 -5.25
C LEU A 262 -7.51 25.89 -3.77
N ASP A 263 -8.26 25.11 -3.00
CA ASP A 263 -7.92 24.78 -1.60
C ASP A 263 -6.57 24.05 -1.49
N ILE A 264 -6.21 23.21 -2.46
CA ILE A 264 -4.91 22.55 -2.54
C ILE A 264 -3.82 23.55 -2.91
N LEU A 265 -4.08 24.37 -3.94
CA LEU A 265 -3.12 25.34 -4.49
C LEU A 265 -2.72 26.42 -3.49
N MET A 266 -3.54 26.73 -2.50
CA MET A 266 -3.21 27.70 -1.45
C MET A 266 -1.90 27.42 -0.71
N SER A 267 -1.44 26.18 -0.74
CA SER A 267 -0.20 25.75 -0.05
C SER A 267 0.95 25.36 -1.00
N THR A 268 0.80 25.62 -2.29
CA THR A 268 1.81 25.37 -3.31
C THR A 268 2.26 26.69 -3.94
N LYS A 269 3.52 26.76 -4.42
CA LYS A 269 4.09 27.96 -5.04
C LYS A 269 3.99 27.94 -6.56
N ASN A 270 4.30 26.78 -7.16
CA ASN A 270 4.46 26.62 -8.60
C ASN A 270 3.66 25.44 -9.17
N ALA A 271 2.59 25.01 -8.49
CA ALA A 271 1.76 23.93 -9.00
C ALA A 271 0.96 24.37 -10.24
N ILE A 272 0.85 23.46 -11.19
CA ILE A 272 0.06 23.63 -12.43
C ILE A 272 -1.35 23.14 -12.13
N GLU A 273 -2.35 23.97 -12.45
CA GLU A 273 -3.76 23.62 -12.32
C GLU A 273 -4.29 23.10 -13.66
N ILE A 274 -4.74 21.85 -13.70
CA ILE A 274 -5.39 21.23 -14.86
C ILE A 274 -6.58 20.40 -14.37
N GLY A 275 -7.81 20.95 -14.43
CA GLY A 275 -8.99 20.26 -13.92
C GLY A 275 -9.27 18.92 -14.58
N ASN A 276 -9.14 18.83 -15.91
CA ASN A 276 -9.33 17.58 -16.62
C ASN A 276 -8.18 16.58 -16.31
N ARG A 277 -8.49 15.49 -15.63
CA ARG A 277 -7.49 14.50 -15.17
C ARG A 277 -6.74 13.79 -16.30
N TYR A 278 -7.42 13.51 -17.43
CA TYR A 278 -6.76 12.97 -18.63
C TYR A 278 -5.70 13.95 -19.15
N ALA A 279 -6.06 15.23 -19.28
CA ALA A 279 -5.14 16.26 -19.74
C ALA A 279 -3.99 16.47 -18.74
N ALA A 280 -4.24 16.38 -17.44
CA ALA A 280 -3.24 16.48 -16.38
C ALA A 280 -2.19 15.37 -16.50
N ILE A 281 -2.64 14.12 -16.60
CA ILE A 281 -1.76 12.94 -16.76
C ILE A 281 -0.96 13.06 -18.07
N LYS A 282 -1.63 13.40 -19.18
CA LYS A 282 -0.97 13.58 -20.48
C LYS A 282 0.11 14.67 -20.42
N THR A 283 -0.21 15.82 -19.84
CA THR A 283 0.76 16.92 -19.69
C THR A 283 1.98 16.49 -18.88
N ALA A 284 1.78 15.73 -17.79
CA ALA A 284 2.88 15.20 -17.01
C ALA A 284 3.76 14.24 -17.86
N ILE A 285 3.15 13.27 -18.55
CA ILE A 285 3.87 12.27 -19.36
C ILE A 285 4.68 12.94 -20.49
N ASP A 286 4.10 13.93 -21.15
CA ASP A 286 4.76 14.65 -22.26
C ASP A 286 6.00 15.43 -21.82
N GLN A 287 6.11 15.80 -20.53
CA GLN A 287 7.23 16.57 -19.96
C GLN A 287 8.33 15.71 -19.33
N LEU A 288 8.11 14.41 -19.17
CA LEU A 288 9.09 13.52 -18.52
C LEU A 288 10.33 13.33 -19.39
N GLU A 289 11.49 13.46 -18.77
CA GLU A 289 12.80 13.20 -19.34
C GLU A 289 13.47 11.97 -18.69
N GLU A 290 14.59 11.52 -19.24
CA GLU A 290 15.37 10.42 -18.67
C GLU A 290 15.78 10.71 -17.22
N GLY A 291 15.52 9.77 -16.32
CA GLY A 291 15.78 9.86 -14.88
C GLY A 291 14.66 10.51 -14.08
N ASP A 292 13.60 10.97 -14.73
CA ASP A 292 12.38 11.43 -14.06
C ASP A 292 11.46 10.24 -13.71
N ASN A 293 10.57 10.46 -12.75
CA ASN A 293 9.45 9.57 -12.48
C ASN A 293 8.15 10.36 -12.30
N LEU A 294 7.05 9.78 -12.74
CA LEU A 294 5.70 10.30 -12.51
C LEU A 294 4.96 9.42 -11.52
N LEU A 295 4.37 10.05 -10.51
CA LEU A 295 3.43 9.43 -9.58
C LEU A 295 2.06 10.06 -9.76
N VAL A 296 1.06 9.22 -10.09
CA VAL A 296 -0.36 9.61 -10.20
C VAL A 296 -1.09 9.09 -8.97
N CYS A 297 -1.60 10.01 -8.12
CA CYS A 297 -2.19 9.69 -6.83
C CYS A 297 -3.69 10.01 -6.74
N GLY A 298 -4.35 9.32 -5.80
CA GLY A 298 -5.74 9.56 -5.37
C GLY A 298 -6.67 8.42 -5.72
N LYS A 299 -6.76 8.04 -6.98
CA LYS A 299 -7.70 7.02 -7.46
C LYS A 299 -7.17 5.58 -7.33
N GLY A 300 -5.87 5.37 -7.50
CA GLY A 300 -5.31 4.03 -7.43
C GLY A 300 -6.03 3.06 -8.38
N HIS A 301 -6.71 2.06 -7.82
CA HIS A 301 -7.44 1.04 -8.57
C HIS A 301 -8.88 1.45 -8.99
N GLU A 302 -9.34 2.65 -8.61
CA GLU A 302 -10.69 3.11 -8.98
C GLU A 302 -10.84 3.27 -10.50
N GLU A 303 -12.00 2.87 -11.02
CA GLU A 303 -12.35 2.92 -12.44
C GLU A 303 -13.52 3.86 -12.72
N THR A 304 -13.84 4.75 -11.78
CA THR A 304 -14.94 5.70 -11.92
C THR A 304 -14.56 7.09 -11.45
N GLN A 305 -15.22 8.10 -12.01
CA GLN A 305 -15.17 9.47 -11.52
C GLN A 305 -16.61 9.99 -11.30
N GLU A 306 -16.85 10.59 -10.12
CA GLU A 306 -18.15 11.14 -9.72
C GLU A 306 -18.11 12.66 -9.74
N ILE A 307 -18.96 13.28 -10.57
CA ILE A 307 -19.12 14.74 -10.71
C ILE A 307 -20.61 15.06 -10.71
N ASN A 308 -21.09 15.90 -9.78
CA ASN A 308 -22.50 16.30 -9.65
C ASN A 308 -23.48 15.12 -9.63
N GLY A 309 -23.13 14.07 -8.86
CA GLY A 309 -23.93 12.84 -8.74
C GLY A 309 -23.92 11.95 -9.99
N LYS A 310 -23.21 12.33 -11.05
CA LYS A 310 -23.03 11.51 -12.23
C LYS A 310 -21.73 10.73 -12.14
N ILE A 311 -21.84 9.41 -12.18
CA ILE A 311 -20.69 8.50 -12.21
C ILE A 311 -20.36 8.17 -13.67
N SER A 312 -19.13 8.40 -14.06
CA SER A 312 -18.59 8.04 -15.38
C SER A 312 -17.41 7.09 -15.23
N HIS A 313 -17.16 6.28 -16.24
CA HIS A 313 -15.95 5.45 -16.30
C HIS A 313 -14.72 6.35 -16.45
N PHE A 314 -13.71 6.11 -15.63
CA PHE A 314 -12.41 6.77 -15.68
C PHE A 314 -11.37 5.95 -14.91
N SER A 315 -10.28 5.58 -15.56
CA SER A 315 -9.18 4.82 -14.97
C SER A 315 -7.84 5.47 -15.30
N ASP A 316 -7.04 5.78 -14.27
CA ASP A 316 -5.67 6.29 -14.46
C ASP A 316 -4.82 5.31 -15.29
N HIS A 317 -5.01 4.01 -15.09
CA HIS A 317 -4.31 2.95 -15.82
C HIS A 317 -4.62 3.00 -17.32
N GLU A 318 -5.90 3.14 -17.68
CA GLU A 318 -6.32 3.18 -19.09
C GLU A 318 -5.78 4.44 -19.77
N VAL A 319 -5.87 5.59 -19.11
CA VAL A 319 -5.34 6.86 -19.61
C VAL A 319 -3.83 6.75 -19.86
N ILE A 320 -3.07 6.25 -18.89
CA ILE A 320 -1.63 6.09 -19.05
C ILE A 320 -1.31 5.14 -20.20
N ASN A 321 -1.98 3.98 -20.26
CA ASN A 321 -1.77 2.98 -21.32
C ASN A 321 -2.14 3.49 -22.72
N GLU A 322 -3.12 4.41 -22.84
CA GLU A 322 -3.49 5.04 -24.10
C GLU A 322 -2.42 6.02 -24.60
N ILE A 323 -1.83 6.80 -23.66
CA ILE A 323 -0.92 7.89 -24.00
C ILE A 323 0.47 7.39 -24.43
N TYR A 324 0.98 6.32 -23.79
CA TYR A 324 2.35 5.88 -24.07
C TYR A 324 2.46 4.74 -25.11
N LYS A 325 1.32 4.25 -25.62
CA LYS A 325 1.29 3.36 -26.78
C LYS A 325 1.60 4.10 -28.07
#